data_019255a71826672d1536f0f956a4379f
#
_entry.id   019255a71826672d1536f0f956a4379f
#
_cell.length_a   1.000
_cell.length_b   1.000
_cell.length_c   1.000
_cell.angle_alpha   90.00
_cell.angle_beta   90.00
_cell.angle_gamma   90.00
#
_symmetry.space_group_name_H-M   'P 1'
#
loop_
_entity.id
_entity.type
_entity.pdbx_description
1 polymer ?
#
loop_
_entity_poly.entity_id
_entity_poly.type
_entity_poly.pdbx_seq_one_letter_code
_entity_poly.pdbx_strand_id
1 'polypeptide(L)'
;TLTAVSDEETFGPYGARYLMEHHPEVHGDALLNGEPSGPLSVRFGEKGPLWIEFSVLAPGAHGAYTHASKSANKTIMALAAELERLTEIKPILSDNVSRAIDAGRAAMDRAMGAGAGAIVDKVTLNIGTIKGGVKVNMVPSSASFEADIRLPLGVTRERVIEEIEN
;
A
#
# COMPACT_ATOMS: atom_id res chain seq x y z
N THR A 1 21.19 -22.84 -5.23
CA THR A 1 19.95 -23.59 -4.95
C THR A 1 18.83 -23.08 -5.82
N LEU A 2 18.00 -23.95 -6.41
CA LEU A 2 16.76 -23.60 -7.09
C LEU A 2 15.60 -23.93 -6.16
N THR A 3 14.69 -22.97 -5.96
CA THR A 3 13.48 -23.16 -5.15
C THR A 3 12.24 -22.90 -6.00
N ALA A 4 11.17 -23.66 -5.75
CA ALA A 4 9.85 -23.42 -6.28
C ALA A 4 8.87 -23.45 -5.11
N VAL A 5 8.07 -22.41 -4.97
CA VAL A 5 7.18 -22.21 -3.83
C VAL A 5 5.73 -22.13 -4.28
N SER A 6 4.83 -22.52 -3.40
CA SER A 6 3.37 -22.32 -3.52
C SER A 6 2.96 -21.14 -2.63
N ASP A 7 1.69 -20.76 -2.68
CA ASP A 7 1.02 -19.79 -1.81
C ASP A 7 1.54 -18.33 -1.84
N GLU A 8 2.32 -17.96 -2.87
CA GLU A 8 2.79 -16.59 -3.02
C GLU A 8 1.61 -15.61 -3.17
N GLU A 9 0.65 -15.91 -4.01
CA GLU A 9 -0.54 -15.10 -4.29
C GLU A 9 -1.48 -14.90 -3.09
N THR A 10 -1.30 -15.69 -2.07
CA THR A 10 -2.10 -15.61 -0.83
C THR A 10 -1.30 -15.10 0.37
N PHE A 11 -0.02 -14.73 0.16
CA PHE A 11 0.91 -14.37 1.25
C PHE A 11 1.00 -15.45 2.34
N GLY A 12 0.87 -16.71 1.94
CA GLY A 12 0.79 -17.85 2.86
C GLY A 12 2.13 -18.17 3.54
N PRO A 13 2.08 -18.91 4.65
CA PRO A 13 3.27 -19.22 5.43
C PRO A 13 4.04 -20.45 4.93
N TYR A 14 3.51 -21.19 3.95
CA TYR A 14 4.02 -22.53 3.58
C TYR A 14 5.02 -22.51 2.41
N GLY A 15 5.14 -21.39 1.70
CA GLY A 15 6.05 -21.22 0.58
C GLY A 15 7.41 -20.62 0.97
N ALA A 16 7.71 -19.42 0.48
CA ALA A 16 9.00 -18.76 0.71
C ALA A 16 9.34 -18.57 2.18
N ARG A 17 8.36 -18.21 3.01
CA ARG A 17 8.54 -18.02 4.45
C ARG A 17 9.02 -19.31 5.11
N TYR A 18 8.34 -20.42 4.85
CA TYR A 18 8.70 -21.73 5.40
C TYR A 18 10.13 -22.12 5.02
N LEU A 19 10.50 -21.94 3.74
CA LEU A 19 11.85 -22.23 3.27
C LEU A 19 12.89 -21.40 4.00
N MET A 20 12.67 -20.09 4.15
CA MET A 20 13.60 -19.19 4.84
C MET A 20 13.77 -19.53 6.32
N GLU A 21 12.73 -20.03 6.98
CA GLU A 21 12.74 -20.35 8.40
C GLU A 21 13.33 -21.76 8.70
N HIS A 22 13.16 -22.74 7.79
CA HIS A 22 13.45 -24.14 8.07
C HIS A 22 14.55 -24.76 7.19
N HIS A 23 15.00 -24.05 6.13
CA HIS A 23 15.94 -24.57 5.14
C HIS A 23 17.14 -23.63 4.96
N PRO A 24 18.17 -23.69 5.86
CA PRO A 24 19.34 -22.81 5.77
C PRO A 24 20.07 -22.89 4.42
N GLU A 25 19.97 -24.03 3.72
CA GLU A 25 20.59 -24.26 2.42
C GLU A 25 20.01 -23.38 1.29
N VAL A 26 18.86 -22.72 1.50
CA VAL A 26 18.31 -21.77 0.53
C VAL A 26 18.83 -20.34 0.72
N HIS A 27 19.47 -20.06 1.86
CA HIS A 27 20.06 -18.77 2.12
C HIS A 27 21.28 -18.55 1.22
N GLY A 28 21.39 -17.38 0.62
CA GLY A 28 22.47 -17.01 -0.28
C GLY A 28 22.75 -15.51 -0.24
N ASP A 29 23.86 -15.11 -0.87
CA ASP A 29 24.25 -13.70 -0.95
C ASP A 29 23.39 -12.90 -1.94
N ALA A 30 22.72 -13.58 -2.86
CA ALA A 30 21.82 -12.98 -3.85
C ALA A 30 20.67 -13.93 -4.19
N LEU A 31 19.51 -13.33 -4.46
CA LEU A 31 18.32 -14.02 -4.96
C LEU A 31 18.01 -13.50 -6.37
N LEU A 32 17.88 -14.42 -7.32
CA LEU A 32 17.29 -14.13 -8.63
C LEU A 32 15.88 -14.73 -8.69
N ASN A 33 14.87 -13.87 -8.75
CA ASN A 33 13.47 -14.29 -8.89
C ASN A 33 13.00 -14.08 -10.33
N GLY A 34 12.27 -15.05 -10.89
CA GLY A 34 11.71 -14.97 -12.22
C GLY A 34 10.41 -14.17 -12.32
N GLU A 35 9.86 -13.73 -11.21
CA GLU A 35 8.58 -13.02 -11.13
C GLU A 35 8.65 -11.83 -10.16
N PRO A 36 7.88 -10.74 -10.39
CA PRO A 36 7.28 -10.33 -11.67
C PRO A 36 8.22 -9.37 -12.41
N SER A 37 8.49 -9.61 -13.66
CA SER A 37 9.27 -8.67 -14.47
C SER A 37 8.93 -8.77 -15.95
N GLY A 38 9.34 -7.76 -16.73
CA GLY A 38 9.25 -7.83 -18.18
C GLY A 38 10.49 -8.52 -18.77
N PRO A 39 10.41 -9.07 -20.01
CA PRO A 39 11.51 -9.84 -20.62
C PRO A 39 12.76 -8.99 -20.90
N LEU A 40 12.67 -7.67 -20.82
CA LEU A 40 13.76 -6.74 -21.09
C LEU A 40 14.15 -5.89 -19.87
N SER A 41 13.75 -6.31 -18.67
CA SER A 41 14.02 -5.57 -17.44
C SER A 41 14.42 -6.48 -16.29
N VAL A 42 15.28 -5.98 -15.42
CA VAL A 42 15.60 -6.59 -14.14
C VAL A 42 15.12 -5.65 -13.04
N ARG A 43 14.24 -6.14 -12.17
CA ARG A 43 13.86 -5.41 -10.97
C ARG A 43 14.86 -5.67 -9.86
N PHE A 44 15.24 -4.63 -9.14
CA PHE A 44 16.12 -4.71 -7.97
C PHE A 44 15.42 -4.27 -6.68
N GLY A 45 14.11 -4.00 -6.75
CA GLY A 45 13.26 -3.65 -5.62
C GLY A 45 11.82 -3.50 -6.05
N GLU A 46 10.94 -3.57 -5.07
CA GLU A 46 9.49 -3.42 -5.22
C GLU A 46 8.93 -2.54 -4.11
N LYS A 47 7.73 -2.00 -4.33
CA LYS A 47 6.97 -1.33 -3.27
C LYS A 47 6.36 -2.36 -2.35
N GLY A 48 6.60 -2.21 -1.04
CA GLY A 48 5.93 -3.02 -0.04
C GLY A 48 4.45 -2.67 0.08
N PRO A 49 3.52 -3.65 0.20
CA PRO A 49 2.12 -3.39 0.48
C PRO A 49 1.89 -3.10 1.96
N LEU A 50 1.01 -2.15 2.26
CA LEU A 50 0.48 -1.89 3.58
C LEU A 50 -1.03 -1.69 3.44
N TRP A 51 -1.80 -2.68 3.85
CA TRP A 51 -3.25 -2.65 3.80
C TRP A 51 -3.81 -2.31 5.17
N ILE A 52 -4.66 -1.29 5.23
CA ILE A 52 -5.25 -0.82 6.48
C ILE A 52 -6.74 -0.60 6.27
N GLU A 53 -7.55 -1.10 7.20
CA GLU A 53 -8.95 -0.74 7.32
C GLU A 53 -9.10 0.40 8.33
N PHE A 54 -9.82 1.43 7.93
CA PHE A 54 -10.23 2.55 8.77
C PHE A 54 -11.73 2.46 9.03
N SER A 55 -12.11 2.53 10.29
CA SER A 55 -13.52 2.45 10.71
C SER A 55 -13.89 3.62 11.59
N VAL A 56 -15.06 4.19 11.34
CA VAL A 56 -15.65 5.29 12.12
C VAL A 56 -16.99 4.86 12.68
N LEU A 57 -17.17 5.08 13.98
CA LEU A 57 -18.44 4.93 14.67
C LEU A 57 -18.91 6.31 15.17
N ALA A 58 -20.20 6.57 15.03
CA ALA A 58 -20.84 7.80 15.50
C ALA A 58 -22.27 7.48 15.95
N PRO A 59 -22.90 8.31 16.78
CA PRO A 59 -24.32 8.19 17.04
C PRO A 59 -25.13 8.33 15.75
N GLY A 60 -26.06 7.41 15.48
CA GLY A 60 -27.01 7.55 14.38
C GLY A 60 -28.09 8.56 14.71
N ALA A 61 -28.76 9.14 13.69
CA ALA A 61 -29.88 10.02 13.85
C ALA A 61 -30.82 9.95 12.63
N HIS A 62 -32.03 10.49 12.74
CA HIS A 62 -32.86 10.75 11.58
C HIS A 62 -32.20 11.83 10.70
N GLY A 63 -32.24 11.65 9.36
CA GLY A 63 -31.55 12.52 8.42
C GLY A 63 -31.95 14.00 8.47
N ALA A 64 -33.14 14.33 8.97
CA ALA A 64 -33.56 15.71 9.21
C ALA A 64 -32.84 16.38 10.40
N TYR A 65 -32.20 15.60 11.29
CA TYR A 65 -31.56 16.09 12.52
C TYR A 65 -30.04 15.97 12.44
N THR A 66 -29.44 16.56 11.40
CA THR A 66 -27.99 16.47 11.15
C THR A 66 -27.13 17.09 12.25
N HIS A 67 -27.71 17.93 13.13
CA HIS A 67 -27.06 18.51 14.30
C HIS A 67 -26.88 17.50 15.46
N ALA A 68 -27.67 16.42 15.47
CA ALA A 68 -27.67 15.43 16.56
C ALA A 68 -26.49 14.45 16.50
N SER A 69 -25.81 14.36 15.38
CA SER A 69 -24.65 13.47 15.22
C SER A 69 -23.70 13.93 14.11
N LYS A 70 -22.41 13.72 14.33
CA LYS A 70 -21.43 13.75 13.23
C LYS A 70 -21.64 12.51 12.37
N SER A 71 -21.93 12.69 11.08
CA SER A 71 -22.12 11.60 10.15
C SER A 71 -20.85 10.77 9.99
N ALA A 72 -20.92 9.46 10.25
CA ALA A 72 -19.77 8.59 10.03
C ALA A 72 -19.27 8.66 8.57
N ASN A 73 -20.19 8.78 7.59
CA ASN A 73 -19.80 8.94 6.18
C ASN A 73 -19.01 10.25 5.93
N LYS A 74 -19.42 11.37 6.53
CA LYS A 74 -18.67 12.64 6.38
C LYS A 74 -17.29 12.54 7.01
N THR A 75 -17.21 11.92 8.18
CA THR A 75 -15.94 11.74 8.89
C THR A 75 -15.00 10.84 8.12
N ILE A 76 -15.48 9.70 7.60
CA ILE A 76 -14.63 8.76 6.86
C ILE A 76 -14.14 9.33 5.52
N MET A 77 -14.98 10.13 4.83
CA MET A 77 -14.57 10.83 3.60
C MET A 77 -13.50 11.91 3.90
N ALA A 78 -13.62 12.62 5.00
CA ALA A 78 -12.62 13.60 5.41
C ALA A 78 -11.29 12.91 5.75
N LEU A 79 -11.33 11.78 6.48
CA LEU A 79 -10.16 10.98 6.79
C LEU A 79 -9.47 10.46 5.51
N ALA A 80 -10.25 9.93 4.57
CA ALA A 80 -9.71 9.45 3.30
C ALA A 80 -8.99 10.57 2.52
N ALA A 81 -9.55 11.79 2.51
CA ALA A 81 -8.92 12.94 1.88
C ALA A 81 -7.63 13.39 2.61
N GLU A 82 -7.63 13.31 3.95
CA GLU A 82 -6.45 13.66 4.75
C GLU A 82 -5.29 12.69 4.52
N LEU A 83 -5.57 11.41 4.30
CA LEU A 83 -4.55 10.42 4.03
C LEU A 83 -3.76 10.66 2.74
N GLU A 84 -4.25 11.49 1.80
CA GLU A 84 -3.50 11.86 0.60
C GLU A 84 -2.13 12.49 0.94
N ARG A 85 -1.99 13.11 2.11
CA ARG A 85 -0.71 13.65 2.60
C ARG A 85 0.41 12.61 2.70
N LEU A 86 0.07 11.33 2.85
CA LEU A 86 1.05 10.24 2.87
C LEU A 86 1.86 10.16 1.57
N THR A 87 1.30 10.60 0.45
CA THR A 87 1.98 10.63 -0.85
C THR A 87 3.13 11.64 -0.91
N GLU A 88 3.18 12.58 0.03
CA GLU A 88 4.24 13.58 0.16
C GLU A 88 5.46 13.08 0.96
N ILE A 89 5.37 11.90 1.58
CA ILE A 89 6.48 11.30 2.32
C ILE A 89 7.65 11.05 1.35
N LYS A 90 8.78 11.66 1.66
CA LYS A 90 9.99 11.48 0.82
C LYS A 90 10.78 10.25 1.26
N PRO A 91 11.21 9.39 0.34
CA PRO A 91 12.06 8.26 0.68
C PRO A 91 13.47 8.73 1.11
N ILE A 92 14.11 7.93 1.96
CA ILE A 92 15.51 8.10 2.33
C ILE A 92 16.32 7.06 1.54
N LEU A 93 17.01 7.51 0.52
CA LEU A 93 17.75 6.67 -0.42
C LEU A 93 19.24 7.01 -0.40
N SER A 94 20.09 6.01 -0.63
CA SER A 94 21.48 6.27 -0.98
C SER A 94 21.58 6.80 -2.42
N ASP A 95 22.67 7.52 -2.72
CA ASP A 95 22.91 8.08 -4.05
C ASP A 95 22.95 7.02 -5.16
N ASN A 96 23.45 5.82 -4.84
CA ASN A 96 23.51 4.72 -5.80
C ASN A 96 22.12 4.21 -6.16
N VAL A 97 21.23 4.05 -5.16
CA VAL A 97 19.84 3.61 -5.37
C VAL A 97 19.06 4.68 -6.11
N SER A 98 19.21 5.95 -5.74
CA SER A 98 18.56 7.07 -6.43
C SER A 98 18.92 7.11 -7.91
N ARG A 99 20.23 7.04 -8.24
CA ARG A 99 20.70 7.00 -9.63
C ARG A 99 20.18 5.79 -10.41
N ALA A 100 20.10 4.62 -9.77
CA ALA A 100 19.59 3.42 -10.42
C ALA A 100 18.09 3.53 -10.73
N ILE A 101 17.30 4.11 -9.80
CA ILE A 101 15.88 4.40 -10.02
C ILE A 101 15.72 5.37 -11.20
N ASP A 102 16.47 6.48 -11.20
CA ASP A 102 16.38 7.49 -12.26
C ASP A 102 16.73 6.92 -13.64
N ALA A 103 17.77 6.10 -13.72
CA ALA A 103 18.15 5.40 -14.95
C ALA A 103 17.06 4.41 -15.43
N GLY A 104 16.31 3.83 -14.49
CA GLY A 104 15.25 2.85 -14.75
C GLY A 104 13.90 3.44 -15.20
N ARG A 105 13.61 4.74 -14.92
CA ARG A 105 12.26 5.33 -15.10
C ARG A 105 11.70 5.12 -16.51
N ALA A 106 12.48 5.37 -17.56
CA ALA A 106 12.03 5.18 -18.94
C ALA A 106 11.75 3.69 -19.27
N ALA A 107 12.48 2.76 -18.66
CA ALA A 107 12.19 1.33 -18.83
C ALA A 107 10.89 0.92 -18.11
N MET A 108 10.62 1.50 -16.95
CA MET A 108 9.36 1.31 -16.22
C MET A 108 8.17 1.82 -17.02
N ASP A 109 8.26 3.03 -17.61
CA ASP A 109 7.19 3.57 -18.45
C ASP A 109 6.91 2.68 -19.67
N ARG A 110 7.93 2.09 -20.28
CA ARG A 110 7.74 1.12 -21.39
C ARG A 110 7.11 -0.19 -20.94
N ALA A 111 7.47 -0.69 -19.76
CA ALA A 111 7.02 -1.99 -19.28
C ALA A 111 5.63 -1.94 -18.60
N MET A 112 5.31 -0.83 -17.93
CA MET A 112 4.17 -0.74 -17.01
C MET A 112 3.19 0.38 -17.37
N GLY A 113 3.46 1.14 -18.43
CA GLY A 113 2.65 2.26 -18.89
C GLY A 113 3.22 3.61 -18.50
N ALA A 114 2.88 4.64 -19.31
CA ALA A 114 3.34 5.99 -19.12
C ALA A 114 3.01 6.52 -17.71
N GLY A 115 3.98 7.10 -17.02
CA GLY A 115 3.87 7.61 -15.66
C GLY A 115 4.31 6.63 -14.56
N ALA A 116 4.55 5.36 -14.88
CA ALA A 116 5.03 4.38 -13.90
C ALA A 116 6.37 4.79 -13.29
N GLY A 117 7.30 5.30 -14.11
CA GLY A 117 8.58 5.81 -13.64
C GLY A 117 8.47 7.05 -12.73
N ALA A 118 7.39 7.82 -12.85
CA ALA A 118 7.19 9.03 -12.02
C ALA A 118 6.71 8.73 -10.60
N ILE A 119 6.17 7.53 -10.36
CA ILE A 119 5.61 7.13 -9.06
C ILE A 119 6.40 6.04 -8.36
N VAL A 120 7.48 5.52 -8.97
CA VAL A 120 8.22 4.37 -8.43
C VAL A 120 8.82 4.63 -7.05
N ASP A 121 9.29 5.84 -6.79
CA ASP A 121 9.89 6.30 -5.55
C ASP A 121 8.95 7.14 -4.67
N LYS A 122 7.63 7.05 -4.91
CA LYS A 122 6.62 7.74 -4.10
C LYS A 122 5.77 6.75 -3.32
N VAL A 123 5.33 7.14 -2.15
CA VAL A 123 4.20 6.48 -1.50
C VAL A 123 2.98 6.65 -2.39
N THR A 124 2.24 5.59 -2.64
CA THR A 124 0.97 5.68 -3.36
C THR A 124 -0.15 5.15 -2.47
N LEU A 125 -1.30 5.82 -2.53
CA LEU A 125 -2.50 5.49 -1.79
C LEU A 125 -3.63 5.16 -2.77
N ASN A 126 -4.31 4.06 -2.53
CA ASN A 126 -5.55 3.70 -3.19
C ASN A 126 -6.61 3.37 -2.14
N ILE A 127 -7.76 4.00 -2.21
CA ILE A 127 -8.93 3.60 -1.42
C ILE A 127 -9.66 2.52 -2.22
N GLY A 128 -9.42 1.27 -1.84
CA GLY A 128 -9.91 0.11 -2.59
C GLY A 128 -11.41 -0.16 -2.39
N THR A 129 -11.88 0.00 -1.15
CA THR A 129 -13.30 -0.15 -0.81
C THR A 129 -13.74 0.97 0.12
N ILE A 130 -15.02 1.35 0.02
CA ILE A 130 -15.66 2.27 0.96
C ILE A 130 -17.08 1.80 1.23
N LYS A 131 -17.49 1.79 2.50
CA LYS A 131 -18.83 1.36 2.96
C LYS A 131 -19.32 2.33 4.02
N GLY A 132 -20.63 2.59 4.05
CA GLY A 132 -21.21 3.41 5.11
C GLY A 132 -22.68 3.74 4.91
N GLY A 133 -23.38 3.85 6.05
CA GLY A 133 -24.81 4.13 6.09
C GLY A 133 -25.69 2.93 5.77
N VAL A 134 -26.97 3.07 6.07
CA VAL A 134 -27.99 2.02 5.88
C VAL A 134 -29.12 2.51 4.99
N LYS A 135 -29.54 3.78 5.15
CA LYS A 135 -30.69 4.35 4.43
C LYS A 135 -30.46 5.85 4.22
N VAL A 136 -30.96 6.37 3.09
CA VAL A 136 -30.73 7.77 2.68
C VAL A 136 -31.25 8.81 3.67
N ASN A 137 -32.32 8.50 4.42
CA ASN A 137 -32.93 9.40 5.40
C ASN A 137 -32.39 9.20 6.84
N MET A 138 -31.21 8.61 7.00
CA MET A 138 -30.54 8.43 8.29
C MET A 138 -29.16 9.08 8.26
N VAL A 139 -28.75 9.69 9.36
CA VAL A 139 -27.35 10.06 9.60
C VAL A 139 -26.60 8.78 9.91
N PRO A 140 -25.58 8.40 9.11
CA PRO A 140 -24.84 7.16 9.31
C PRO A 140 -24.15 7.06 10.66
N SER A 141 -24.30 5.90 11.30
CA SER A 141 -23.66 5.57 12.57
C SER A 141 -22.33 4.83 12.41
N SER A 142 -22.08 4.28 11.23
CA SER A 142 -20.83 3.59 10.93
C SER A 142 -20.43 3.81 9.48
N ALA A 143 -19.13 3.84 9.25
CA ALA A 143 -18.53 3.83 7.92
C ALA A 143 -17.12 3.24 8.01
N SER A 144 -16.63 2.63 6.93
CA SER A 144 -15.27 2.15 6.80
C SER A 144 -14.75 2.28 5.38
N PHE A 145 -13.44 2.27 5.22
CA PHE A 145 -12.76 2.05 3.96
C PHE A 145 -11.50 1.20 4.16
N GLU A 146 -11.09 0.52 3.11
CA GLU A 146 -9.82 -0.20 3.04
C GLU A 146 -8.87 0.53 2.11
N ALA A 147 -7.67 0.82 2.60
CA ALA A 147 -6.60 1.50 1.89
C ALA A 147 -5.48 0.52 1.53
N ASP A 148 -5.03 0.55 0.27
CA ASP A 148 -3.81 -0.06 -0.20
C ASP A 148 -2.74 1.03 -0.34
N ILE A 149 -1.80 1.05 0.60
CA ILE A 149 -0.68 1.98 0.64
C ILE A 149 0.55 1.23 0.16
N ARG A 150 1.22 1.75 -0.88
CA ARG A 150 2.45 1.16 -1.39
C ARG A 150 3.67 1.97 -0.98
N LEU A 151 4.59 1.30 -0.31
CA LEU A 151 5.79 1.88 0.28
C LEU A 151 6.97 1.71 -0.67
N PRO A 152 7.56 2.79 -1.21
CA PRO A 152 8.76 2.68 -2.03
C PRO A 152 9.99 2.34 -1.17
N LEU A 153 11.09 1.98 -1.82
CA LEU A 153 12.38 1.86 -1.15
C LEU A 153 12.67 3.14 -0.36
N GLY A 154 13.19 2.99 0.86
CA GLY A 154 13.53 4.11 1.73
C GLY A 154 12.37 4.73 2.52
N VAL A 155 11.17 4.13 2.44
CA VAL A 155 10.03 4.44 3.33
C VAL A 155 9.67 3.20 4.12
N THR A 156 9.71 3.30 5.44
CA THR A 156 9.35 2.19 6.33
C THR A 156 7.87 2.22 6.69
N ARG A 157 7.35 1.06 7.08
CA ARG A 157 5.98 0.93 7.58
C ARG A 157 5.76 1.80 8.82
N GLU A 158 6.70 1.79 9.74
CA GLU A 158 6.64 2.51 11.01
C GLU A 158 6.47 4.01 10.75
N ARG A 159 7.24 4.57 9.82
CA ARG A 159 7.12 5.98 9.45
C ARG A 159 5.75 6.34 8.89
N VAL A 160 5.16 5.46 8.07
CA VAL A 160 3.80 5.71 7.54
C VAL A 160 2.75 5.61 8.63
N ILE A 161 2.88 4.66 9.57
CA ILE A 161 1.96 4.54 10.70
C ILE A 161 2.06 5.78 11.60
N GLU A 162 3.26 6.27 11.91
CA GLU A 162 3.46 7.51 12.66
C GLU A 162 2.77 8.71 12.00
N GLU A 163 2.86 8.82 10.68
CA GLU A 163 2.18 9.88 9.94
C GLU A 163 0.65 9.76 9.95
N ILE A 164 0.12 8.54 10.03
CA ILE A 164 -1.33 8.30 10.14
C ILE A 164 -1.84 8.68 11.54
N GLU A 165 -1.04 8.45 12.57
CA GLU A 165 -1.41 8.68 13.97
C GLU A 165 -1.29 10.16 14.40
N ASN A 166 -0.57 10.99 13.64
CA ASN A 166 -0.39 12.44 13.87
C ASN A 166 -1.43 13.27 13.11
#